data_fd2930933e3482c9fd21bf43618de986
#
_entry.id   fd2930933e3482c9fd21bf43618de986
#
_cell.length_a   1.000
_cell.length_b   1.000
_cell.length_c   1.000
_cell.angle_alpha   90.00
_cell.angle_beta   90.00
_cell.angle_gamma   90.00
#
_symmetry.space_group_name_H-M   'P 1'
#
loop_
_entity.id
_entity.type
_entity.pdbx_description
1 polymer ?
#
loop_
_entity_poly.entity_id
_entity_poly.type
_entity_poly.pdbx_seq_one_letter_code
_entity_poly.pdbx_strand_id
1 'polypeptide(L)'
;IIRHSTAHLLAHAVKELFPGAQVTIGPVIEDGFYYDFAYERSFTPEDLSAIENKMAELAKRSIPVERSVMPRDDAVQFFRDMGEAYKAEIIASIPSDEPISLYKQGEFIDLCRGPHVPDTGKLGAFKLMKIAGAYWRGDSNNEMLQRIYGTAWTDKKSLKAYLHRLEEAEKRDHRRLGKQLDLFHFQEEAPGMVFWHEKGWSLFMAVERYIREVCYAEYQEVHTPQVI
;
A
#
# COMPACT_ATOMS: atom_id res chain seq x y z
N ILE A 1 -9.90 -10.37 -2.10
CA ILE A 1 -9.46 -11.55 -1.33
C ILE A 1 -7.96 -11.79 -1.50
N ILE A 2 -7.42 -11.98 -2.75
CA ILE A 2 -6.01 -12.30 -3.00
C ILE A 2 -5.08 -11.25 -2.37
N ARG A 3 -5.27 -9.96 -2.64
CA ARG A 3 -4.46 -8.87 -2.07
C ARG A 3 -4.47 -8.87 -0.54
N HIS A 4 -5.64 -9.06 0.06
CA HIS A 4 -5.80 -9.13 1.50
C HIS A 4 -5.05 -10.33 2.10
N SER A 5 -5.19 -11.50 1.52
CA SER A 5 -4.47 -12.69 1.98
C SER A 5 -2.96 -12.57 1.76
N THR A 6 -2.54 -11.87 0.70
CA THR A 6 -1.12 -11.60 0.46
C THR A 6 -0.54 -10.60 1.48
N ALA A 7 -1.34 -9.67 2.00
CA ALA A 7 -0.92 -8.82 3.12
C ALA A 7 -0.63 -9.64 4.39
N HIS A 8 -1.45 -10.66 4.69
CA HIS A 8 -1.17 -11.59 5.78
C HIS A 8 0.04 -12.50 5.51
N LEU A 9 0.24 -12.91 4.25
CA LEU A 9 1.45 -13.65 3.86
C LEU A 9 2.72 -12.80 4.04
N LEU A 10 2.65 -11.50 3.75
CA LEU A 10 3.73 -10.55 4.03
C LEU A 10 4.01 -10.48 5.54
N ALA A 11 2.98 -10.30 6.36
CA ALA A 11 3.14 -10.23 7.82
C ALA A 11 3.74 -11.52 8.39
N HIS A 12 3.30 -12.69 7.92
CA HIS A 12 3.87 -13.98 8.28
C HIS A 12 5.36 -14.07 7.92
N ALA A 13 5.73 -13.69 6.69
CA ALA A 13 7.13 -13.70 6.25
C ALA A 13 8.00 -12.77 7.09
N VAL A 14 7.50 -11.57 7.42
CA VAL A 14 8.22 -10.63 8.30
C VAL A 14 8.40 -11.21 9.70
N LYS A 15 7.38 -11.82 10.29
CA LYS A 15 7.49 -12.43 11.64
C LYS A 15 8.47 -13.60 11.66
N GLU A 16 8.57 -14.42 10.61
CA GLU A 16 9.56 -15.50 10.55
C GLU A 16 11.00 -14.98 10.39
N LEU A 17 11.21 -13.91 9.63
CA LEU A 17 12.56 -13.36 9.41
C LEU A 17 12.99 -12.36 10.50
N PHE A 18 12.04 -11.65 11.08
CA PHE A 18 12.27 -10.58 12.05
C PHE A 18 11.34 -10.76 13.25
N PRO A 19 11.63 -11.72 14.16
CA PRO A 19 10.73 -12.07 15.27
C PRO A 19 10.40 -10.91 16.21
N GLY A 20 11.29 -9.89 16.30
CA GLY A 20 11.06 -8.67 17.09
C GLY A 20 10.13 -7.66 16.42
N ALA A 21 9.80 -7.81 15.14
CA ALA A 21 8.86 -6.89 14.47
C ALA A 21 7.44 -7.13 14.97
N GLN A 22 6.75 -6.06 15.36
CA GLN A 22 5.34 -6.11 15.73
C GLN A 22 4.46 -5.77 14.52
N VAL A 23 3.40 -6.53 14.35
CA VAL A 23 2.45 -6.34 13.26
C VAL A 23 1.30 -5.42 13.69
N THR A 24 0.87 -4.53 12.80
CA THR A 24 -0.22 -3.59 13.10
C THR A 24 -1.43 -3.81 12.19
N ILE A 25 -1.50 -3.15 11.05
CA ILE A 25 -2.62 -3.27 10.10
C ILE A 25 -2.11 -3.49 8.67
N GLY A 26 -2.89 -4.25 7.89
CA GLY A 26 -2.59 -4.60 6.50
C GLY A 26 -3.77 -4.43 5.55
N PRO A 27 -4.24 -3.20 5.27
CA PRO A 27 -5.38 -2.99 4.39
C PRO A 27 -5.03 -3.19 2.91
N VAL A 28 -6.09 -3.44 2.14
CA VAL A 28 -6.05 -3.48 0.67
C VAL A 28 -6.22 -2.06 0.14
N ILE A 29 -5.50 -1.74 -0.93
CA ILE A 29 -5.65 -0.53 -1.75
C ILE A 29 -5.99 -0.93 -3.19
N GLU A 30 -6.26 0.06 -4.06
CA GLU A 30 -6.80 -0.17 -5.40
C GLU A 30 -6.07 -1.25 -6.21
N ASP A 31 -4.75 -1.14 -6.39
CA ASP A 31 -3.94 -2.11 -7.14
C ASP A 31 -2.93 -2.87 -6.27
N GLY A 32 -3.14 -2.88 -4.94
CA GLY A 32 -2.17 -3.49 -4.05
C GLY A 32 -2.67 -3.67 -2.63
N PHE A 33 -1.73 -3.69 -1.75
CA PHE A 33 -1.90 -3.75 -0.29
C PHE A 33 -0.69 -3.11 0.37
N TYR A 34 -0.79 -2.86 1.65
CA TYR A 34 0.38 -2.60 2.48
C TYR A 34 0.24 -3.30 3.83
N TYR A 35 1.32 -3.34 4.58
CA TYR A 35 1.29 -3.74 5.97
C TYR A 35 2.26 -2.86 6.78
N ASP A 36 1.82 -2.44 7.96
CA ASP A 36 2.59 -1.59 8.86
C ASP A 36 3.23 -2.41 9.96
N PHE A 37 4.52 -2.13 10.22
CA PHE A 37 5.33 -2.83 11.21
C PHE A 37 6.02 -1.83 12.14
N ALA A 38 6.02 -2.11 13.43
CA ALA A 38 6.94 -1.50 14.37
C ALA A 38 8.17 -2.40 14.52
N TYR A 39 9.35 -1.84 14.27
CA TYR A 39 10.62 -2.57 14.37
C TYR A 39 11.76 -1.63 14.71
N GLU A 40 12.72 -2.08 15.50
CA GLU A 40 13.79 -1.26 16.06
C GLU A 40 14.73 -0.63 15.02
N ARG A 41 14.90 -1.26 13.86
CA ARG A 41 15.66 -0.72 12.74
C ARG A 41 14.83 -0.59 11.49
N SER A 42 15.26 0.30 10.58
CA SER A 42 14.60 0.43 9.29
C SER A 42 14.84 -0.80 8.40
N PHE A 43 13.79 -1.23 7.70
CA PHE A 43 13.91 -2.22 6.63
C PHE A 43 14.68 -1.62 5.45
N THR A 44 15.49 -2.46 4.83
CA THR A 44 16.30 -2.10 3.65
C THR A 44 15.74 -2.74 2.37
N PRO A 45 16.18 -2.32 1.18
CA PRO A 45 15.84 -2.99 -0.07
C PRO A 45 16.22 -4.48 -0.09
N GLU A 46 17.32 -4.85 0.57
CA GLU A 46 17.77 -6.24 0.72
C GLU A 46 16.78 -7.03 1.60
N ASP A 47 16.30 -6.44 2.70
CA ASP A 47 15.26 -7.05 3.52
C ASP A 47 13.99 -7.28 2.72
N LEU A 48 13.60 -6.32 1.87
CA LEU A 48 12.41 -6.46 1.02
C LEU A 48 12.54 -7.67 0.08
N SER A 49 13.72 -7.88 -0.48
CA SER A 49 14.02 -9.05 -1.32
C SER A 49 13.98 -10.36 -0.52
N ALA A 50 14.51 -10.37 0.69
CA ALA A 50 14.48 -11.53 1.58
C ALA A 50 13.05 -11.88 2.01
N ILE A 51 12.24 -10.86 2.35
CA ILE A 51 10.81 -11.02 2.69
C ILE A 51 10.04 -11.59 1.50
N GLU A 52 10.24 -11.05 0.29
CA GLU A 52 9.56 -11.55 -0.92
C GLU A 52 9.90 -13.02 -1.21
N ASN A 53 11.16 -13.41 -1.05
CA ASN A 53 11.59 -14.80 -1.18
C ASN A 53 10.94 -15.70 -0.11
N LYS A 54 10.85 -15.24 1.15
CA LYS A 54 10.17 -15.95 2.23
C LYS A 54 8.66 -16.10 1.95
N MET A 55 8.00 -15.06 1.46
CA MET A 55 6.62 -15.13 1.02
C MET A 55 6.42 -16.20 -0.07
N ALA A 56 7.34 -16.28 -1.03
CA ALA A 56 7.29 -17.31 -2.08
C ALA A 56 7.49 -18.73 -1.54
N GLU A 57 8.35 -18.90 -0.53
CA GLU A 57 8.52 -20.16 0.19
C GLU A 57 7.21 -20.57 0.91
N LEU A 58 6.65 -19.65 1.71
CA LEU A 58 5.39 -19.87 2.44
C LEU A 58 4.22 -20.19 1.51
N ALA A 59 4.13 -19.51 0.36
CA ALA A 59 3.13 -19.80 -0.66
C ALA A 59 3.27 -21.24 -1.20
N LYS A 60 4.48 -21.71 -1.48
CA LYS A 60 4.72 -23.09 -1.95
C LYS A 60 4.34 -24.16 -0.93
N ARG A 61 4.36 -23.84 0.36
CA ARG A 61 3.99 -24.76 1.43
C ARG A 61 2.48 -25.07 1.46
N SER A 62 1.64 -24.26 0.77
CA SER A 62 0.18 -24.40 0.73
C SER A 62 -0.44 -24.53 2.14
N ILE A 63 -0.03 -23.66 3.05
CA ILE A 63 -0.45 -23.67 4.45
C ILE A 63 -1.95 -23.34 4.52
N PRO A 64 -2.78 -24.17 5.16
CA PRO A 64 -4.20 -23.86 5.36
C PRO A 64 -4.41 -22.54 6.12
N VAL A 65 -5.44 -21.80 5.74
CA VAL A 65 -5.87 -20.58 6.42
C VAL A 65 -7.15 -20.87 7.20
N GLU A 66 -7.04 -20.85 8.52
CA GLU A 66 -8.11 -21.24 9.44
C GLU A 66 -8.69 -20.02 10.14
N ARG A 67 -10.03 -19.91 10.18
CA ARG A 67 -10.72 -18.87 10.88
C ARG A 67 -11.18 -19.38 12.25
N SER A 68 -10.89 -18.59 13.28
CA SER A 68 -11.43 -18.79 14.64
C SER A 68 -12.10 -17.52 15.16
N VAL A 69 -12.84 -17.65 16.23
CA VAL A 69 -13.50 -16.52 16.90
C VAL A 69 -13.26 -16.67 18.40
N MET A 70 -12.94 -15.56 19.08
CA MET A 70 -12.83 -15.54 20.53
C MET A 70 -13.42 -14.25 21.10
N PRO A 71 -13.77 -14.23 22.41
CA PRO A 71 -14.19 -13.01 23.10
C PRO A 71 -13.09 -11.93 23.02
N ARG A 72 -13.50 -10.67 22.98
CA ARG A 72 -12.57 -9.53 22.86
C ARG A 72 -11.49 -9.54 23.94
N ASP A 73 -11.87 -9.72 25.19
CA ASP A 73 -10.92 -9.62 26.31
C ASP A 73 -9.89 -10.76 26.29
N ASP A 74 -10.34 -11.97 25.88
CA ASP A 74 -9.44 -13.11 25.66
C ASP A 74 -8.46 -12.82 24.51
N ALA A 75 -8.94 -12.22 23.42
CA ALA A 75 -8.10 -11.83 22.29
C ALA A 75 -7.08 -10.75 22.67
N VAL A 76 -7.46 -9.76 23.48
CA VAL A 76 -6.54 -8.75 24.01
C VAL A 76 -5.41 -9.41 24.80
N GLN A 77 -5.77 -10.33 25.73
CA GLN A 77 -4.76 -11.02 26.54
C GLN A 77 -3.86 -11.91 25.67
N PHE A 78 -4.46 -12.65 24.74
CA PHE A 78 -3.73 -13.52 23.81
C PHE A 78 -2.64 -12.75 23.02
N PHE A 79 -2.97 -11.60 22.43
CA PHE A 79 -1.99 -10.81 21.69
C PHE A 79 -0.97 -10.11 22.59
N ARG A 80 -1.32 -9.77 23.84
CA ARG A 80 -0.35 -9.28 24.84
C ARG A 80 0.69 -10.34 25.19
N ASP A 81 0.24 -11.57 25.41
CA ASP A 81 1.12 -12.69 25.75
C ASP A 81 2.06 -13.05 24.58
N MET A 82 1.63 -12.79 23.32
CA MET A 82 2.46 -12.91 22.13
C MET A 82 3.44 -11.73 21.93
N GLY A 83 3.38 -10.66 22.74
CA GLY A 83 4.18 -9.45 22.56
C GLY A 83 3.68 -8.51 21.45
N GLU A 84 2.45 -8.74 20.93
CA GLU A 84 1.85 -7.92 19.86
C GLU A 84 1.01 -6.77 20.46
N ALA A 85 1.71 -5.78 21.06
CA ALA A 85 1.07 -4.69 21.79
C ALA A 85 0.10 -3.87 20.92
N TYR A 86 0.46 -3.58 19.67
CA TYR A 86 -0.39 -2.84 18.74
C TYR A 86 -1.68 -3.59 18.40
N LYS A 87 -1.62 -4.92 18.22
CA LYS A 87 -2.82 -5.74 18.01
C LYS A 87 -3.73 -5.73 19.24
N ALA A 88 -3.15 -5.89 20.43
CA ALA A 88 -3.91 -5.80 21.67
C ALA A 88 -4.61 -4.43 21.84
N GLU A 89 -3.93 -3.33 21.48
CA GLU A 89 -4.51 -1.98 21.50
C GLU A 89 -5.65 -1.82 20.48
N ILE A 90 -5.48 -2.33 19.26
CA ILE A 90 -6.54 -2.30 18.24
C ILE A 90 -7.76 -3.06 18.74
N ILE A 91 -7.57 -4.29 19.26
CA ILE A 91 -8.68 -5.13 19.74
C ILE A 91 -9.38 -4.47 20.92
N ALA A 92 -8.64 -3.86 21.85
CA ALA A 92 -9.21 -3.16 23.00
C ALA A 92 -10.11 -1.98 22.59
N SER A 93 -9.90 -1.38 21.41
CA SER A 93 -10.75 -0.31 20.89
C SER A 93 -12.05 -0.80 20.21
N ILE A 94 -12.21 -2.11 19.98
CA ILE A 94 -13.42 -2.71 19.43
C ILE A 94 -14.47 -2.83 20.55
N PRO A 95 -15.78 -2.58 20.28
CA PRO A 95 -16.83 -2.77 21.27
C PRO A 95 -16.82 -4.19 21.89
N SER A 96 -17.16 -4.28 23.18
CA SER A 96 -17.02 -5.53 23.95
C SER A 96 -18.01 -6.62 23.52
N ASP A 97 -19.08 -6.26 22.88
CA ASP A 97 -20.13 -7.15 22.37
C ASP A 97 -19.81 -7.70 20.96
N GLU A 98 -18.77 -7.18 20.30
CA GLU A 98 -18.32 -7.69 19.01
C GLU A 98 -17.36 -8.88 19.17
N PRO A 99 -17.67 -10.06 18.60
CA PRO A 99 -16.73 -11.19 18.60
C PRO A 99 -15.54 -10.91 17.70
N ILE A 100 -14.33 -11.23 18.20
CA ILE A 100 -13.10 -11.03 17.47
C ILE A 100 -12.81 -12.24 16.60
N SER A 101 -12.73 -12.03 15.27
CA SER A 101 -12.31 -13.07 14.35
C SER A 101 -10.81 -13.01 14.08
N LEU A 102 -10.18 -14.17 14.12
CA LEU A 102 -8.76 -14.38 13.91
C LEU A 102 -8.55 -15.32 12.73
N TYR A 103 -7.47 -15.10 12.00
CA TYR A 103 -7.05 -15.98 10.92
C TYR A 103 -5.65 -16.50 11.19
N LYS A 104 -5.52 -17.82 11.18
CA LYS A 104 -4.28 -18.55 11.42
C LYS A 104 -3.76 -19.16 10.11
N GLN A 105 -2.46 -19.04 9.86
CA GLN A 105 -1.75 -19.72 8.78
C GLN A 105 -0.40 -20.24 9.32
N GLY A 106 -0.34 -21.54 9.61
CA GLY A 106 0.80 -22.13 10.32
C GLY A 106 0.91 -21.59 11.74
N GLU A 107 2.06 -21.04 12.10
CA GLU A 107 2.27 -20.41 13.42
C GLU A 107 1.87 -18.92 13.46
N PHE A 108 1.64 -18.31 12.31
CA PHE A 108 1.20 -16.92 12.26
C PHE A 108 -0.31 -16.82 12.47
N ILE A 109 -0.71 -15.92 13.37
CA ILE A 109 -2.13 -15.62 13.64
C ILE A 109 -2.33 -14.11 13.63
N ASP A 110 -3.43 -13.65 13.04
CA ASP A 110 -3.73 -12.24 12.91
C ASP A 110 -5.20 -11.92 13.15
N LEU A 111 -5.45 -10.70 13.65
CA LEU A 111 -6.79 -10.11 13.74
C LEU A 111 -7.30 -9.76 12.34
N CYS A 112 -8.41 -10.32 11.94
CA CYS A 112 -9.01 -10.00 10.65
C CYS A 112 -10.49 -10.34 10.54
N ARG A 113 -11.23 -9.51 9.80
CA ARG A 113 -12.63 -9.80 9.45
C ARG A 113 -12.75 -10.77 8.27
N GLY A 114 -11.70 -10.95 7.49
CA GLY A 114 -11.71 -11.77 6.27
C GLY A 114 -12.48 -11.13 5.10
N PRO A 115 -12.86 -11.90 4.08
CA PRO A 115 -12.46 -13.29 3.85
C PRO A 115 -11.03 -13.45 3.34
N HIS A 116 -10.49 -14.66 3.48
CA HIS A 116 -9.18 -15.06 2.95
C HIS A 116 -9.27 -16.23 1.96
N VAL A 117 -8.16 -16.52 1.29
CA VAL A 117 -7.99 -17.75 0.50
C VAL A 117 -7.94 -18.98 1.43
N PRO A 118 -8.29 -20.18 0.94
CA PRO A 118 -8.30 -21.40 1.76
C PRO A 118 -6.90 -21.85 2.21
N ASP A 119 -5.88 -21.56 1.41
CA ASP A 119 -4.48 -21.87 1.69
C ASP A 119 -3.53 -20.88 1.02
N THR A 120 -2.28 -20.79 1.50
CA THR A 120 -1.26 -19.87 0.95
C THR A 120 -0.82 -20.23 -0.46
N GLY A 121 -1.05 -21.46 -0.94
CA GLY A 121 -0.72 -21.90 -2.30
C GLY A 121 -1.51 -21.17 -3.40
N LYS A 122 -2.61 -20.51 -3.04
CA LYS A 122 -3.36 -19.64 -3.97
C LYS A 122 -2.70 -18.28 -4.22
N LEU A 123 -1.60 -17.97 -3.52
CA LEU A 123 -0.91 -16.69 -3.53
C LEU A 123 0.45 -16.82 -4.24
N GLY A 124 0.47 -16.83 -5.57
CA GLY A 124 1.70 -17.06 -6.35
C GLY A 124 2.14 -15.91 -7.26
N ALA A 125 1.36 -14.85 -7.34
CA ALA A 125 1.61 -13.72 -8.22
C ALA A 125 1.58 -12.40 -7.45
N PHE A 126 2.67 -12.08 -6.76
CA PHE A 126 2.83 -10.87 -5.97
C PHE A 126 4.21 -10.25 -6.18
N LYS A 127 4.33 -8.97 -5.81
CA LYS A 127 5.58 -8.21 -5.78
C LYS A 127 5.54 -7.22 -4.63
N LEU A 128 6.62 -7.14 -3.85
CA LEU A 128 6.84 -6.05 -2.91
C LEU A 128 7.41 -4.84 -3.66
N MET A 129 6.87 -3.65 -3.39
CA MET A 129 7.11 -2.48 -4.22
C MET A 129 8.07 -1.49 -3.57
N LYS A 130 7.77 -1.06 -2.35
CA LYS A 130 8.53 -0.03 -1.63
C LYS A 130 8.29 -0.08 -0.13
N ILE A 131 9.17 0.60 0.60
CA ILE A 131 9.05 0.89 2.02
C ILE A 131 8.80 2.39 2.19
N ALA A 132 7.96 2.77 3.14
CA ALA A 132 7.73 4.14 3.53
C ALA A 132 7.49 4.25 5.04
N GLY A 133 7.69 5.44 5.62
CA GLY A 133 7.25 5.74 6.98
C GLY A 133 5.75 5.99 7.03
N ALA A 134 5.11 5.62 8.13
CA ALA A 134 3.71 5.95 8.41
C ALA A 134 3.53 6.12 9.92
N TYR A 135 2.94 7.23 10.36
CA TYR A 135 2.66 7.42 11.78
C TYR A 135 1.52 6.51 12.25
N TRP A 136 1.68 5.93 13.43
CA TRP A 136 0.63 5.10 14.04
C TRP A 136 -0.67 5.90 14.14
N ARG A 137 -1.77 5.31 13.65
CA ARG A 137 -3.10 5.93 13.54
C ARG A 137 -3.13 7.27 12.76
N GLY A 138 -2.11 7.56 11.95
CA GLY A 138 -2.03 8.78 11.15
C GLY A 138 -1.72 10.05 11.95
N ASP A 139 -1.40 9.94 13.22
CA ASP A 139 -1.04 11.07 14.08
C ASP A 139 0.49 11.23 14.15
N SER A 140 1.00 12.39 13.74
CA SER A 140 2.43 12.70 13.74
C SER A 140 3.08 12.75 15.13
N ASN A 141 2.28 12.77 16.21
CA ASN A 141 2.77 12.68 17.58
C ASN A 141 3.03 11.23 18.02
N ASN A 142 2.51 10.26 17.28
CA ASN A 142 2.71 8.84 17.56
C ASN A 142 3.97 8.31 16.90
N GLU A 143 4.33 7.09 17.26
CA GLU A 143 5.49 6.39 16.73
C GLU A 143 5.39 6.22 15.20
N MET A 144 6.54 6.38 14.54
CA MET A 144 6.66 6.14 13.11
C MET A 144 6.86 4.65 12.85
N LEU A 145 5.90 4.04 12.19
CA LEU A 145 5.92 2.67 11.72
C LEU A 145 6.56 2.57 10.34
N GLN A 146 6.92 1.36 9.96
CA GLN A 146 7.46 1.06 8.64
C GLN A 146 6.38 0.37 7.80
N ARG A 147 5.99 1.00 6.72
CA ARG A 147 4.96 0.52 5.79
C ARG A 147 5.61 -0.16 4.59
N ILE A 148 5.33 -1.43 4.40
CA ILE A 148 5.75 -2.18 3.22
C ILE A 148 4.57 -2.27 2.26
N TYR A 149 4.74 -1.72 1.05
CA TYR A 149 3.76 -1.80 -0.04
C TYR A 149 4.01 -3.01 -0.91
N GLY A 150 2.94 -3.66 -1.32
CA GLY A 150 2.98 -4.75 -2.28
C GLY A 150 1.77 -4.75 -3.22
N THR A 151 1.87 -5.56 -4.25
CA THR A 151 0.78 -5.84 -5.18
C THR A 151 0.60 -7.34 -5.34
N ALA A 152 -0.62 -7.80 -5.59
CA ALA A 152 -0.92 -9.21 -5.85
C ALA A 152 -2.05 -9.36 -6.87
N TRP A 153 -1.91 -10.37 -7.71
CA TRP A 153 -2.76 -10.64 -8.87
C TRP A 153 -3.15 -12.11 -8.94
N THR A 154 -4.16 -12.43 -9.73
CA THR A 154 -4.65 -13.79 -9.89
C THR A 154 -3.61 -14.72 -10.55
N ASP A 155 -2.75 -14.16 -11.39
CA ASP A 155 -1.75 -14.88 -12.15
C ASP A 155 -0.53 -14.00 -12.48
N LYS A 156 0.56 -14.66 -12.88
CA LYS A 156 1.83 -14.00 -13.21
C LYS A 156 1.77 -13.11 -14.45
N LYS A 157 0.86 -13.39 -15.40
CA LYS A 157 0.68 -12.57 -16.61
C LYS A 157 0.08 -11.21 -16.23
N SER A 158 -0.95 -11.21 -15.39
CA SER A 158 -1.59 -10.01 -14.88
C SER A 158 -0.62 -9.16 -14.04
N LEU A 159 0.18 -9.79 -13.16
CA LEU A 159 1.23 -9.12 -12.42
C LEU A 159 2.26 -8.46 -13.36
N LYS A 160 2.75 -9.20 -14.36
CA LYS A 160 3.72 -8.68 -15.33
C LYS A 160 3.15 -7.50 -16.12
N ALA A 161 1.88 -7.58 -16.55
CA ALA A 161 1.20 -6.49 -17.25
C ALA A 161 1.09 -5.24 -16.38
N TYR A 162 0.78 -5.40 -15.10
CA TYR A 162 0.74 -4.27 -14.14
C TYR A 162 2.11 -3.63 -13.95
N LEU A 163 3.16 -4.42 -13.71
CA LEU A 163 4.51 -3.90 -13.53
C LEU A 163 5.00 -3.18 -14.78
N HIS A 164 4.72 -3.73 -15.98
CA HIS A 164 5.03 -3.08 -17.24
C HIS A 164 4.29 -1.74 -17.41
N ARG A 165 3.00 -1.68 -17.00
CA ARG A 165 2.23 -0.42 -17.01
C ARG A 165 2.86 0.65 -16.12
N LEU A 166 3.35 0.27 -14.93
CA LEU A 166 4.06 1.20 -14.04
C LEU A 166 5.37 1.69 -14.64
N GLU A 167 6.16 0.80 -15.22
CA GLU A 167 7.40 1.15 -15.91
C GLU A 167 7.16 2.11 -17.09
N GLU A 168 6.13 1.85 -17.88
CA GLU A 168 5.73 2.74 -18.98
C GLU A 168 5.22 4.09 -18.48
N ALA A 169 4.48 4.11 -17.36
CA ALA A 169 4.04 5.35 -16.73
C ALA A 169 5.22 6.20 -16.24
N GLU A 170 6.24 5.57 -15.64
CA GLU A 170 7.46 6.25 -15.21
C GLU A 170 8.25 6.85 -16.40
N LYS A 171 8.35 6.12 -17.51
CA LYS A 171 8.96 6.63 -18.76
C LYS A 171 8.23 7.86 -19.30
N ARG A 172 6.92 7.97 -19.03
CA ARG A 172 6.05 9.07 -19.49
C ARG A 172 5.82 10.15 -18.44
N ASP A 173 6.59 10.17 -17.36
CA ASP A 173 6.48 11.21 -16.34
C ASP A 173 6.67 12.59 -16.97
N HIS A 174 5.66 13.45 -16.84
CA HIS A 174 5.66 14.80 -17.43
C HIS A 174 6.81 15.67 -16.93
N ARG A 175 7.30 15.46 -15.70
CA ARG A 175 8.44 16.18 -15.13
C ARG A 175 9.73 15.86 -15.87
N ARG A 176 9.87 14.60 -16.30
CA ARG A 176 10.99 14.12 -17.11
C ARG A 176 10.84 14.56 -18.56
N LEU A 177 9.68 14.27 -19.16
CA LEU A 177 9.43 14.62 -20.56
C LEU A 177 9.41 16.14 -20.77
N GLY A 178 8.85 16.90 -19.84
CA GLY A 178 8.86 18.36 -19.89
C GLY A 178 10.24 18.96 -20.00
N LYS A 179 11.19 18.42 -19.22
CA LYS A 179 12.61 18.83 -19.30
C LYS A 179 13.29 18.36 -20.60
N GLN A 180 13.09 17.09 -20.99
CA GLN A 180 13.71 16.51 -22.18
C GLN A 180 13.25 17.18 -23.48
N LEU A 181 11.98 17.58 -23.54
CA LEU A 181 11.38 18.22 -24.72
C LEU A 181 11.43 19.76 -24.66
N ASP A 182 12.02 20.31 -23.58
CA ASP A 182 12.11 21.76 -23.37
C ASP A 182 10.74 22.45 -23.40
N LEU A 183 9.77 21.89 -22.62
CA LEU A 183 8.39 22.39 -22.63
C LEU A 183 8.15 23.48 -21.58
N PHE A 184 8.83 23.41 -20.44
CA PHE A 184 8.68 24.35 -19.33
C PHE A 184 9.84 24.26 -18.34
N HIS A 185 9.96 25.27 -17.48
CA HIS A 185 10.82 25.23 -16.30
C HIS A 185 10.15 25.82 -15.06
N PHE A 186 10.78 25.60 -13.91
CA PHE A 186 10.48 26.25 -12.64
C PHE A 186 11.69 27.05 -12.18
N GLN A 187 11.47 28.14 -11.46
CA GLN A 187 12.54 28.93 -10.87
C GLN A 187 12.23 29.32 -9.42
N GLU A 188 13.27 29.65 -8.65
CA GLU A 188 13.15 29.89 -7.21
C GLU A 188 12.34 31.14 -6.88
N GLU A 189 12.38 32.16 -7.75
CA GLU A 189 11.68 33.43 -7.57
C GLU A 189 10.15 33.30 -7.70
N ALA A 190 9.67 32.19 -8.26
CA ALA A 190 8.24 31.91 -8.46
C ALA A 190 7.90 30.45 -8.13
N PRO A 191 7.99 30.03 -6.86
CA PRO A 191 7.78 28.64 -6.48
C PRO A 191 6.36 28.19 -6.83
N GLY A 192 6.28 27.02 -7.52
CA GLY A 192 5.02 26.44 -7.97
C GLY A 192 4.42 27.03 -9.25
N MET A 193 5.00 28.11 -9.80
CA MET A 193 4.58 28.66 -11.08
C MET A 193 5.35 28.05 -12.24
N VAL A 194 4.64 27.69 -13.30
CA VAL A 194 5.22 27.06 -14.50
C VAL A 194 5.56 28.13 -15.54
N PHE A 195 6.82 28.17 -15.97
CA PHE A 195 7.27 29.00 -17.07
C PHE A 195 7.23 28.17 -18.35
N TRP A 196 6.21 28.40 -19.17
CA TRP A 196 6.02 27.66 -20.41
C TRP A 196 6.94 28.17 -21.52
N HIS A 197 7.65 27.24 -22.18
CA HIS A 197 8.39 27.53 -23.40
C HIS A 197 7.46 27.43 -24.63
N GLU A 198 7.94 27.80 -25.80
CA GLU A 198 7.12 27.88 -27.01
C GLU A 198 6.34 26.59 -27.32
N LYS A 199 7.03 25.45 -27.30
CA LYS A 199 6.40 24.13 -27.53
C LYS A 199 5.41 23.74 -26.42
N GLY A 200 5.82 24.01 -25.18
CA GLY A 200 4.96 23.73 -24.01
C GLY A 200 3.70 24.58 -24.01
N TRP A 201 3.84 25.86 -24.35
CA TRP A 201 2.69 26.75 -24.47
C TRP A 201 1.75 26.33 -25.60
N SER A 202 2.28 25.93 -26.74
CA SER A 202 1.48 25.41 -27.86
C SER A 202 0.68 24.16 -27.45
N LEU A 203 1.30 23.24 -26.68
CA LEU A 203 0.64 22.06 -26.14
C LEU A 203 -0.44 22.44 -25.12
N PHE A 204 -0.13 23.36 -24.19
CA PHE A 204 -1.08 23.86 -23.19
C PHE A 204 -2.34 24.43 -23.87
N MET A 205 -2.17 25.31 -24.84
CA MET A 205 -3.27 25.92 -25.58
C MET A 205 -4.11 24.89 -26.37
N ALA A 206 -3.49 23.83 -26.89
CA ALA A 206 -4.20 22.78 -27.58
C ALA A 206 -5.11 21.98 -26.63
N VAL A 207 -4.59 21.65 -25.43
CA VAL A 207 -5.38 20.95 -24.37
C VAL A 207 -6.50 21.85 -23.85
N GLU A 208 -6.23 23.13 -23.59
CA GLU A 208 -7.21 24.11 -23.13
C GLU A 208 -8.38 24.25 -24.13
N ARG A 209 -8.06 24.38 -25.43
CA ARG A 209 -9.06 24.42 -26.48
C ARG A 209 -9.94 23.18 -26.51
N TYR A 210 -9.32 22.01 -26.45
CA TYR A 210 -10.06 20.74 -26.44
C TYR A 210 -11.00 20.63 -25.23
N ILE A 211 -10.56 21.02 -24.04
CA ILE A 211 -11.41 21.00 -22.84
C ILE A 211 -12.60 21.96 -23.00
N ARG A 212 -12.38 23.18 -23.53
CA ARG A 212 -13.44 24.11 -23.83
C ARG A 212 -14.47 23.53 -24.81
N GLU A 213 -14.00 22.91 -25.89
CA GLU A 213 -14.90 22.27 -26.90
C GLU A 213 -15.74 21.16 -26.25
N VAL A 214 -15.17 20.31 -25.40
CA VAL A 214 -15.87 19.21 -24.72
C VAL A 214 -16.86 19.73 -23.68
N CYS A 215 -16.48 20.75 -22.90
CA CYS A 215 -17.31 21.25 -21.81
C CYS A 215 -18.38 22.26 -22.24
N TYR A 216 -18.23 22.91 -23.39
CA TYR A 216 -19.08 24.03 -23.82
C TYR A 216 -20.58 23.71 -23.90
N ALA A 217 -20.94 22.44 -24.17
CA ALA A 217 -22.33 22.02 -24.27
C ALA A 217 -23.05 21.95 -22.91
N GLU A 218 -22.33 21.75 -21.83
CA GLU A 218 -22.90 21.46 -20.50
C GLU A 218 -22.52 22.50 -19.44
N TYR A 219 -21.46 23.29 -19.65
CA TYR A 219 -20.90 24.23 -18.67
C TYR A 219 -20.74 25.64 -19.24
N GLN A 220 -20.85 26.64 -18.38
CA GLN A 220 -20.51 28.02 -18.68
C GLN A 220 -19.11 28.35 -18.20
N GLU A 221 -18.27 28.90 -19.09
CA GLU A 221 -16.95 29.37 -18.71
C GLU A 221 -17.06 30.66 -17.90
N VAL A 222 -16.41 30.68 -16.75
CA VAL A 222 -16.28 31.86 -15.90
C VAL A 222 -14.82 32.16 -15.61
N HIS A 223 -14.46 33.40 -15.41
CA HIS A 223 -13.12 33.81 -15.02
C HIS A 223 -13.15 34.39 -13.60
N THR A 224 -12.52 33.67 -12.67
CA THR A 224 -12.43 34.09 -11.26
C THR A 224 -10.98 34.43 -10.91
N PRO A 225 -10.73 35.20 -9.84
CA PRO A 225 -9.38 35.35 -9.32
C PRO A 225 -8.79 34.00 -8.96
N GLN A 226 -7.46 33.83 -9.18
CA GLN A 226 -6.76 32.60 -8.85
C GLN A 226 -6.56 32.40 -7.34
N VAL A 227 -6.56 33.50 -6.57
CA VAL A 227 -6.42 33.48 -5.12
C VAL A 227 -7.53 34.34 -4.54
N ILE A 228 -8.25 33.81 -3.59
CA ILE A 228 -9.28 34.49 -2.81
C ILE A 228 -8.82 34.56 -1.35
#